data_e43c6cef6a170032139ca29c7e785b5f
#
_entry.id   e43c6cef6a170032139ca29c7e785b5f
#
_cell.length_a   1.000
_cell.length_b   1.000
_cell.length_c   1.000
_cell.angle_alpha   90.00
_cell.angle_beta   90.00
_cell.angle_gamma   90.00
#
_symmetry.space_group_name_H-M   'P 1'
#
loop_
_entity.id
_entity.type
_entity.pdbx_description
1 polymer ?
#
loop_
_entity_poly.entity_id
_entity_poly.type
_entity_poly.pdbx_seq_one_letter_code
_entity_poly.pdbx_strand_id
1 'polypeptide(L)'
;MIRQILPIIATACMAPCLAAEGWLTDMDAARKEAAEQEKNLMIEFTGSDWCAPCMQLRANVLTKPDFQQEARKNFVLLELDYPRRKKQSAEVKAANRKLAEQYGVTSFPTIVFADASGKPFGAFVGGRPREDVMKAMQDALKNKEALQMAEAEVAKASTDEARAVVLMEVFKLAPRDYVDNFYGDVKAEIKKLDKDDKSGLKAADIRAARLQKERKDVQDYLAGKMTAKTPSAESLQAIRAYPDRDKLLPEPRQDLMMEEFRAYLDSTGDVDGAVLMLDKMVELAPDTETGRYASLSKIGILANKDRVKARVDADRKKQDK
;
A
#
# COMPACT_ATOMS: atom_id res chain seq x y z
N MET A 1 -25.61 -27.93 -63.13
CA MET A 1 -26.08 -27.03 -62.04
C MET A 1 -25.35 -27.41 -60.77
N ILE A 2 -24.29 -26.68 -60.43
CA ILE A 2 -23.47 -26.91 -59.25
C ILE A 2 -23.85 -25.81 -58.24
N ARG A 3 -24.55 -26.22 -57.14
CA ARG A 3 -24.88 -25.32 -56.03
C ARG A 3 -23.63 -25.16 -55.16
N GLN A 4 -23.04 -23.96 -55.18
CA GLN A 4 -22.01 -23.56 -54.24
C GLN A 4 -22.68 -23.28 -52.85
N ILE A 5 -22.26 -24.04 -51.86
CA ILE A 5 -22.60 -23.79 -50.44
C ILE A 5 -21.52 -22.88 -49.88
N LEU A 6 -21.86 -21.61 -49.61
CA LEU A 6 -21.00 -20.71 -48.84
C LEU A 6 -21.06 -21.11 -47.36
N PRO A 7 -19.93 -21.18 -46.65
CA PRO A 7 -19.96 -21.34 -45.18
C PRO A 7 -20.32 -20.01 -44.54
N ILE A 8 -21.36 -20.05 -43.70
CA ILE A 8 -21.70 -18.94 -42.79
C ILE A 8 -20.65 -18.90 -41.68
N ILE A 9 -19.76 -17.92 -41.72
CA ILE A 9 -18.86 -17.63 -40.62
C ILE A 9 -19.69 -16.94 -39.51
N ALA A 10 -20.03 -17.68 -38.48
CA ALA A 10 -20.64 -17.13 -37.28
C ALA A 10 -19.59 -16.31 -36.51
N THR A 11 -19.60 -15.00 -36.73
CA THR A 11 -18.83 -14.06 -35.90
C THR A 11 -19.48 -14.03 -34.53
N ALA A 12 -18.86 -14.70 -33.57
CA ALA A 12 -19.26 -14.61 -32.18
C ALA A 12 -19.02 -13.15 -31.71
N CYS A 13 -20.11 -12.40 -31.61
CA CYS A 13 -20.11 -11.07 -31.03
C CYS A 13 -19.92 -11.23 -29.52
N MET A 14 -18.68 -11.15 -29.05
CA MET A 14 -18.38 -11.00 -27.64
C MET A 14 -18.94 -9.63 -27.21
N ALA A 15 -20.05 -9.66 -26.48
CA ALA A 15 -20.61 -8.45 -25.89
C ALA A 15 -19.55 -7.83 -24.94
N PRO A 16 -19.18 -6.56 -25.10
CA PRO A 16 -18.27 -5.91 -24.17
C PRO A 16 -18.95 -5.86 -22.81
N CYS A 17 -18.31 -6.40 -21.79
CA CYS A 17 -18.64 -6.14 -20.40
C CYS A 17 -18.58 -4.61 -20.24
N LEU A 18 -19.67 -3.98 -19.74
CA LEU A 18 -19.78 -2.52 -19.59
C LEU A 18 -18.73 -2.01 -18.59
N ALA A 19 -17.54 -1.76 -19.10
CA ALA A 19 -16.55 -0.94 -18.40
C ALA A 19 -17.10 0.49 -18.31
N ALA A 20 -16.75 1.22 -17.26
CA ALA A 20 -16.99 2.66 -17.23
C ALA A 20 -16.35 3.28 -18.48
N GLU A 21 -17.04 4.22 -19.11
CA GLU A 21 -16.63 4.79 -20.40
C GLU A 21 -15.15 5.15 -20.37
N GLY A 22 -14.34 4.46 -21.22
CA GLY A 22 -12.90 4.66 -21.34
C GLY A 22 -11.99 3.93 -20.36
N TRP A 23 -12.47 2.99 -19.57
CA TRP A 23 -11.65 2.06 -18.79
C TRP A 23 -11.62 0.70 -19.50
N LEU A 24 -10.43 0.11 -19.64
CA LEU A 24 -10.29 -1.27 -20.08
C LEU A 24 -10.55 -2.23 -18.91
N THR A 25 -10.85 -3.49 -19.23
CA THR A 25 -11.08 -4.54 -18.21
C THR A 25 -10.22 -5.78 -18.43
N ASP A 26 -9.37 -5.74 -19.46
CA ASP A 26 -8.44 -6.80 -19.83
C ASP A 26 -7.00 -6.29 -19.73
N MET A 27 -6.16 -6.98 -18.99
CA MET A 27 -4.76 -6.58 -18.73
C MET A 27 -3.92 -6.62 -20.00
N ASP A 28 -4.11 -7.62 -20.85
CA ASP A 28 -3.27 -7.77 -22.05
C ASP A 28 -3.65 -6.71 -23.09
N ALA A 29 -4.94 -6.40 -23.22
CA ALA A 29 -5.39 -5.28 -24.04
C ALA A 29 -4.85 -3.94 -23.52
N ALA A 30 -4.87 -3.73 -22.20
CA ALA A 30 -4.36 -2.52 -21.58
C ALA A 30 -2.85 -2.36 -21.77
N ARG A 31 -2.08 -3.43 -21.61
CA ARG A 31 -0.62 -3.45 -21.87
C ARG A 31 -0.30 -3.12 -23.32
N LYS A 32 -1.04 -3.73 -24.26
CA LYS A 32 -0.88 -3.47 -25.67
C LYS A 32 -1.15 -2.01 -26.00
N GLU A 33 -2.28 -1.48 -25.54
CA GLU A 33 -2.63 -0.07 -25.77
C GLU A 33 -1.61 0.89 -25.12
N ALA A 34 -1.14 0.58 -23.91
CA ALA A 34 -0.13 1.37 -23.22
C ALA A 34 1.21 1.39 -24.00
N ALA A 35 1.62 0.25 -24.54
CA ALA A 35 2.83 0.16 -25.36
C ALA A 35 2.69 0.93 -26.69
N GLU A 36 1.55 0.81 -27.37
CA GLU A 36 1.27 1.51 -28.64
C GLU A 36 1.19 3.03 -28.48
N GLN A 37 0.70 3.50 -27.32
CA GLN A 37 0.56 4.93 -27.00
C GLN A 37 1.74 5.51 -26.22
N GLU A 38 2.79 4.72 -25.92
CA GLU A 38 3.92 5.08 -25.07
C GLU A 38 3.47 5.60 -23.68
N LYS A 39 2.41 5.01 -23.15
CA LYS A 39 1.82 5.35 -21.85
C LYS A 39 2.09 4.30 -20.78
N ASN A 40 1.74 4.64 -19.58
CA ASN A 40 1.73 3.76 -18.41
C ASN A 40 0.35 3.15 -18.20
N LEU A 41 0.24 2.28 -17.20
CA LEU A 41 -1.02 1.70 -16.72
C LEU A 41 -1.40 2.35 -15.40
N MET A 42 -2.66 2.74 -15.25
CA MET A 42 -3.31 3.01 -13.98
C MET A 42 -4.31 1.88 -13.74
N ILE A 43 -3.99 0.98 -12.83
CA ILE A 43 -4.73 -0.25 -12.57
C ILE A 43 -5.54 -0.08 -11.30
N GLU A 44 -6.86 -0.12 -11.41
CA GLU A 44 -7.77 -0.14 -10.26
C GLU A 44 -8.18 -1.58 -9.93
N PHE A 45 -7.87 -2.04 -8.74
CA PHE A 45 -8.44 -3.24 -8.14
C PHE A 45 -9.62 -2.84 -7.29
N THR A 46 -10.84 -3.28 -7.65
CA THR A 46 -12.09 -2.75 -7.09
C THR A 46 -13.11 -3.84 -6.79
N GLY A 47 -14.06 -3.54 -5.91
CA GLY A 47 -15.24 -4.36 -5.63
C GLY A 47 -16.51 -3.55 -5.91
N SER A 48 -16.90 -3.46 -7.17
CA SER A 48 -17.88 -2.49 -7.68
C SER A 48 -19.28 -2.60 -7.08
N ASP A 49 -19.66 -3.71 -6.44
CA ASP A 49 -20.99 -3.96 -5.92
C ASP A 49 -21.07 -4.24 -4.42
N TRP A 50 -19.95 -4.17 -3.71
CA TRP A 50 -19.89 -4.43 -2.27
C TRP A 50 -18.93 -3.53 -1.48
N CYS A 51 -17.90 -2.95 -2.14
CA CYS A 51 -16.88 -2.15 -1.49
C CYS A 51 -17.30 -0.67 -1.47
N ALA A 52 -17.82 -0.18 -0.36
CA ALA A 52 -18.28 1.21 -0.24
C ALA A 52 -17.18 2.26 -0.52
N PRO A 53 -15.91 2.12 -0.01
CA PRO A 53 -14.84 3.05 -0.38
C PRO A 53 -14.51 3.03 -1.87
N CYS A 54 -14.62 1.87 -2.56
CA CYS A 54 -14.39 1.76 -4.00
C CYS A 54 -15.46 2.57 -4.78
N MET A 55 -16.73 2.36 -4.43
CA MET A 55 -17.85 3.09 -5.05
C MET A 55 -17.73 4.60 -4.86
N GLN A 56 -17.31 5.05 -3.67
CA GLN A 56 -17.07 6.47 -3.39
C GLN A 56 -15.91 7.03 -4.21
N LEU A 57 -14.77 6.32 -4.27
CA LEU A 57 -13.62 6.72 -5.08
C LEU A 57 -14.00 6.85 -6.56
N ARG A 58 -14.72 5.87 -7.11
CA ARG A 58 -15.20 5.94 -8.50
C ARG A 58 -16.15 7.10 -8.72
N ALA A 59 -17.20 7.22 -7.89
CA ALA A 59 -18.21 8.26 -8.06
C ALA A 59 -17.66 9.68 -7.92
N ASN A 60 -16.70 9.88 -7.02
CA ASN A 60 -16.20 11.20 -6.69
C ASN A 60 -14.92 11.61 -7.45
N VAL A 61 -14.15 10.63 -7.96
CA VAL A 61 -12.85 10.88 -8.60
C VAL A 61 -12.74 10.19 -9.96
N LEU A 62 -12.71 8.86 -10.01
CA LEU A 62 -12.23 8.13 -11.18
C LEU A 62 -13.14 8.22 -12.40
N THR A 63 -14.45 8.46 -12.23
CA THR A 63 -15.41 8.66 -13.34
C THR A 63 -15.57 10.12 -13.75
N LYS A 64 -14.90 11.05 -13.06
CA LYS A 64 -15.01 12.47 -13.40
C LYS A 64 -14.26 12.76 -14.71
N PRO A 65 -14.91 13.44 -15.69
CA PRO A 65 -14.31 13.69 -17.01
C PRO A 65 -12.96 14.41 -16.94
N ASP A 66 -12.84 15.39 -16.05
CA ASP A 66 -11.64 16.18 -15.86
C ASP A 66 -10.49 15.37 -15.23
N PHE A 67 -10.80 14.44 -14.31
CA PHE A 67 -9.83 13.48 -13.80
C PHE A 67 -9.35 12.53 -14.91
N GLN A 68 -10.28 11.94 -15.66
CA GLN A 68 -9.95 11.03 -16.74
C GLN A 68 -9.12 11.70 -17.84
N GLN A 69 -9.45 12.93 -18.18
CA GLN A 69 -8.70 13.71 -19.17
C GLN A 69 -7.24 13.92 -18.71
N GLU A 70 -7.04 14.22 -17.43
CA GLU A 70 -5.69 14.39 -16.87
C GLU A 70 -4.93 13.06 -16.78
N ALA A 71 -5.57 12.02 -16.22
CA ALA A 71 -4.95 10.71 -16.07
C ALA A 71 -4.54 10.09 -17.43
N ARG A 72 -5.38 10.24 -18.46
CA ARG A 72 -5.11 9.72 -19.83
C ARG A 72 -3.98 10.41 -20.56
N LYS A 73 -3.46 11.52 -20.07
CA LYS A 73 -2.23 12.09 -20.64
C LYS A 73 -1.05 11.13 -20.49
N ASN A 74 -1.00 10.40 -19.39
CA ASN A 74 0.12 9.55 -19.03
C ASN A 74 -0.24 8.07 -18.85
N PHE A 75 -1.53 7.73 -18.75
CA PHE A 75 -1.98 6.38 -18.39
C PHE A 75 -3.09 5.87 -19.30
N VAL A 76 -3.04 4.58 -19.61
CA VAL A 76 -4.19 3.75 -19.99
C VAL A 76 -4.86 3.31 -18.68
N LEU A 77 -6.19 3.45 -18.63
CA LEU A 77 -6.97 3.18 -17.43
C LEU A 77 -7.52 1.76 -17.48
N LEU A 78 -7.19 0.95 -16.47
CA LEU A 78 -7.60 -0.46 -16.36
C LEU A 78 -8.37 -0.69 -15.07
N GLU A 79 -9.58 -1.24 -15.18
CA GLU A 79 -10.41 -1.68 -14.07
C GLU A 79 -10.39 -3.19 -13.94
N LEU A 80 -9.96 -3.71 -12.81
CA LEU A 80 -10.04 -5.11 -12.42
C LEU A 80 -11.10 -5.25 -11.32
N ASP A 81 -12.33 -5.62 -11.72
CA ASP A 81 -13.46 -5.74 -10.80
C ASP A 81 -13.53 -7.14 -10.17
N TYR A 82 -13.84 -7.19 -8.88
CA TYR A 82 -14.04 -8.40 -8.06
C TYR A 82 -15.44 -8.40 -7.46
N PRO A 83 -16.48 -8.53 -8.29
CA PRO A 83 -17.86 -8.43 -7.83
C PRO A 83 -18.27 -9.64 -6.99
N ARG A 84 -19.19 -9.42 -6.03
CA ARG A 84 -19.84 -10.48 -5.24
C ARG A 84 -21.23 -10.83 -5.73
N ARG A 85 -21.95 -9.85 -6.29
CA ARG A 85 -23.35 -9.98 -6.72
C ARG A 85 -23.49 -10.02 -8.23
N LYS A 86 -22.69 -9.23 -8.96
CA LYS A 86 -22.70 -9.23 -10.43
C LYS A 86 -22.10 -10.51 -10.97
N LYS A 87 -22.68 -11.02 -12.07
CA LYS A 87 -22.14 -12.17 -12.78
C LYS A 87 -20.87 -11.77 -13.54
N GLN A 88 -19.87 -12.61 -13.45
CA GLN A 88 -18.62 -12.50 -14.21
C GLN A 88 -18.24 -13.90 -14.67
N SER A 89 -17.65 -14.04 -15.88
CA SER A 89 -17.25 -15.36 -16.39
C SER A 89 -16.16 -16.00 -15.54
N ALA A 90 -16.06 -17.33 -15.59
CA ALA A 90 -15.04 -18.06 -14.84
C ALA A 90 -13.62 -17.67 -15.24
N GLU A 91 -13.41 -17.41 -16.53
CA GLU A 91 -12.14 -17.02 -17.13
C GLU A 91 -11.69 -15.65 -16.58
N VAL A 92 -12.58 -14.65 -16.59
CA VAL A 92 -12.30 -13.31 -16.06
C VAL A 92 -12.01 -13.37 -14.56
N LYS A 93 -12.81 -14.15 -13.80
CA LYS A 93 -12.55 -14.34 -12.36
C LYS A 93 -11.18 -14.95 -12.09
N ALA A 94 -10.80 -15.97 -12.87
CA ALA A 94 -9.51 -16.63 -12.74
C ALA A 94 -8.35 -15.68 -13.11
N ALA A 95 -8.48 -14.93 -14.20
CA ALA A 95 -7.49 -13.94 -14.64
C ALA A 95 -7.31 -12.82 -13.59
N ASN A 96 -8.42 -12.23 -13.12
CA ASN A 96 -8.36 -11.17 -12.11
C ASN A 96 -7.76 -11.69 -10.80
N ARG A 97 -8.13 -12.90 -10.35
CA ARG A 97 -7.55 -13.52 -9.16
C ARG A 97 -6.04 -13.67 -9.26
N LYS A 98 -5.54 -14.18 -10.40
CA LYS A 98 -4.10 -14.29 -10.66
C LYS A 98 -3.41 -12.93 -10.60
N LEU A 99 -4.04 -11.89 -11.15
CA LEU A 99 -3.51 -10.53 -11.08
C LEU A 99 -3.50 -9.99 -9.64
N ALA A 100 -4.57 -10.21 -8.86
CA ALA A 100 -4.57 -9.82 -7.44
C ALA A 100 -3.45 -10.51 -6.65
N GLU A 101 -3.21 -11.79 -6.89
CA GLU A 101 -2.11 -12.56 -6.29
C GLU A 101 -0.75 -12.00 -6.74
N GLN A 102 -0.56 -11.74 -8.04
CA GLN A 102 0.67 -11.18 -8.60
C GLN A 102 1.00 -9.80 -8.04
N TYR A 103 -0.02 -8.93 -7.89
CA TYR A 103 0.15 -7.58 -7.33
C TYR A 103 0.03 -7.54 -5.80
N GLY A 104 -0.14 -8.67 -5.12
CA GLY A 104 -0.22 -8.74 -3.65
C GLY A 104 -1.40 -7.94 -3.08
N VAL A 105 -2.52 -7.86 -3.81
CA VAL A 105 -3.68 -7.05 -3.41
C VAL A 105 -4.42 -7.71 -2.27
N THR A 106 -4.40 -7.09 -1.11
CA THR A 106 -5.06 -7.57 0.12
C THR A 106 -6.25 -6.70 0.54
N SER A 107 -6.40 -5.53 -0.07
CA SER A 107 -7.43 -4.54 0.30
C SER A 107 -7.98 -3.83 -0.93
N PHE A 108 -9.21 -3.29 -0.82
CA PHE A 108 -9.89 -2.55 -1.88
C PHE A 108 -10.36 -1.17 -1.39
N PRO A 109 -10.31 -0.14 -2.24
CA PRO A 109 -9.66 -0.12 -3.55
C PRO A 109 -8.14 -0.10 -3.41
N THR A 110 -7.44 -0.69 -4.36
CA THR A 110 -6.00 -0.50 -4.57
C THR A 110 -5.79 0.06 -5.97
N ILE A 111 -5.03 1.14 -6.07
CA ILE A 111 -4.60 1.72 -7.35
C ILE A 111 -3.10 1.48 -7.51
N VAL A 112 -2.71 0.89 -8.64
CA VAL A 112 -1.31 0.65 -8.99
C VAL A 112 -0.96 1.46 -10.24
N PHE A 113 0.16 2.17 -10.19
CA PHE A 113 0.78 2.82 -11.33
C PHE A 113 1.92 1.94 -11.82
N ALA A 114 1.81 1.46 -13.06
CA ALA A 114 2.77 0.53 -13.65
C ALA A 114 3.19 0.99 -15.05
N ASP A 115 4.34 0.53 -15.52
CA ASP A 115 4.74 0.71 -16.91
C ASP A 115 3.89 -0.14 -17.86
N ALA A 116 4.11 -0.03 -19.17
CA ALA A 116 3.37 -0.79 -20.16
C ALA A 116 3.55 -2.32 -20.04
N SER A 117 4.63 -2.79 -19.39
CA SER A 117 4.82 -4.22 -19.10
C SER A 117 4.03 -4.68 -17.87
N GLY A 118 3.51 -3.73 -17.09
CA GLY A 118 2.82 -3.97 -15.82
C GLY A 118 3.75 -3.95 -14.60
N LYS A 119 5.02 -3.51 -14.72
CA LYS A 119 5.94 -3.37 -13.58
C LYS A 119 5.58 -2.13 -12.77
N PRO A 120 5.22 -2.27 -11.48
CA PRO A 120 4.77 -1.15 -10.65
C PRO A 120 5.89 -0.14 -10.34
N PHE A 121 5.58 1.14 -10.40
CA PHE A 121 6.44 2.22 -9.92
C PHE A 121 5.76 3.13 -8.89
N GLY A 122 4.51 2.85 -8.53
CA GLY A 122 3.77 3.54 -7.49
C GLY A 122 2.44 2.87 -7.21
N ALA A 123 1.87 3.11 -6.03
CA ALA A 123 0.55 2.61 -5.67
C ALA A 123 -0.03 3.37 -4.48
N PHE A 124 -1.34 3.23 -4.26
CA PHE A 124 -1.97 3.55 -2.99
C PHE A 124 -3.18 2.65 -2.70
N VAL A 125 -3.52 2.54 -1.44
CA VAL A 125 -4.63 1.73 -0.94
C VAL A 125 -5.66 2.64 -0.27
N GLY A 126 -6.94 2.27 -0.39
CA GLY A 126 -8.07 2.93 0.24
C GLY A 126 -8.69 4.07 -0.59
N GLY A 127 -9.93 4.42 -0.23
CA GLY A 127 -10.61 5.58 -0.80
C GLY A 127 -9.92 6.87 -0.36
N ARG A 128 -9.62 7.73 -1.33
CA ARG A 128 -8.93 9.01 -1.09
C ARG A 128 -9.66 10.17 -1.75
N PRO A 129 -9.55 11.39 -1.20
CA PRO A 129 -9.96 12.60 -1.88
C PRO A 129 -9.24 12.77 -3.23
N ARG A 130 -9.84 13.52 -4.15
CA ARG A 130 -9.28 13.75 -5.48
C ARG A 130 -7.83 14.30 -5.43
N GLU A 131 -7.58 15.26 -4.55
CA GLU A 131 -6.28 15.90 -4.41
C GLU A 131 -5.18 14.88 -4.07
N ASP A 132 -5.48 13.95 -3.18
CA ASP A 132 -4.54 12.87 -2.80
C ASP A 132 -4.31 11.88 -3.94
N VAL A 133 -5.36 11.57 -4.73
CA VAL A 133 -5.22 10.70 -5.91
C VAL A 133 -4.35 11.37 -6.97
N MET A 134 -4.58 12.66 -7.24
CA MET A 134 -3.78 13.45 -8.18
C MET A 134 -2.32 13.54 -7.72
N LYS A 135 -2.11 13.79 -6.43
CA LYS A 135 -0.76 13.81 -5.84
C LYS A 135 -0.08 12.45 -5.97
N ALA A 136 -0.75 11.35 -5.63
CA ALA A 136 -0.19 10.01 -5.75
C ALA A 136 0.20 9.66 -7.20
N MET A 137 -0.61 10.08 -8.18
CA MET A 137 -0.31 9.93 -9.60
C MET A 137 0.96 10.72 -10.01
N GLN A 138 1.09 11.97 -9.56
CA GLN A 138 2.28 12.79 -9.83
C GLN A 138 3.52 12.24 -9.14
N ASP A 139 3.41 11.81 -7.88
CA ASP A 139 4.52 11.23 -7.13
C ASP A 139 4.99 9.91 -7.77
N ALA A 140 4.05 9.08 -8.27
CA ALA A 140 4.38 7.87 -9.02
C ALA A 140 5.14 8.18 -10.32
N LEU A 141 4.72 9.19 -11.10
CA LEU A 141 5.44 9.59 -12.31
C LEU A 141 6.86 10.07 -12.02
N LYS A 142 7.05 10.87 -10.95
CA LYS A 142 8.40 11.28 -10.50
C LYS A 142 9.25 10.07 -10.09
N ASN A 143 8.64 9.11 -9.39
CA ASN A 143 9.35 7.88 -9.02
C ASN A 143 9.74 7.05 -10.23
N LYS A 144 8.88 6.98 -11.27
CA LYS A 144 9.22 6.34 -12.54
C LYS A 144 10.44 6.98 -13.20
N GLU A 145 10.48 8.31 -13.26
CA GLU A 145 11.64 9.04 -13.80
C GLU A 145 12.92 8.70 -13.02
N ALA A 146 12.86 8.72 -11.69
CA ALA A 146 13.98 8.34 -10.84
C ALA A 146 14.43 6.89 -11.06
N LEU A 147 13.50 5.94 -11.20
CA LEU A 147 13.79 4.55 -11.53
C LEU A 147 14.49 4.43 -12.89
N GLN A 148 14.00 5.11 -13.92
CA GLN A 148 14.60 5.11 -15.25
C GLN A 148 16.01 5.69 -15.24
N MET A 149 16.24 6.76 -14.48
CA MET A 149 17.60 7.34 -14.31
C MET A 149 18.53 6.35 -13.61
N ALA A 150 18.08 5.70 -12.52
CA ALA A 150 18.88 4.70 -11.83
C ALA A 150 19.16 3.48 -12.72
N GLU A 151 18.18 2.96 -13.45
CA GLU A 151 18.36 1.86 -14.41
C GLU A 151 19.36 2.22 -15.53
N ALA A 152 19.36 3.46 -16.01
CA ALA A 152 20.34 3.93 -17.00
C ALA A 152 21.77 3.97 -16.43
N GLU A 153 21.94 4.30 -15.14
CA GLU A 153 23.25 4.26 -14.49
C GLU A 153 23.78 2.83 -14.30
N VAL A 154 22.89 1.84 -14.12
CA VAL A 154 23.29 0.41 -14.06
C VAL A 154 24.05 -0.02 -15.31
N ALA A 155 23.63 0.46 -16.50
CA ALA A 155 24.30 0.15 -17.76
C ALA A 155 25.70 0.77 -17.90
N LYS A 156 26.00 1.83 -17.14
CA LYS A 156 27.30 2.54 -17.15
C LYS A 156 28.29 2.00 -16.13
N ALA A 157 27.85 1.18 -15.19
CA ALA A 157 28.69 0.64 -14.14
C ALA A 157 29.76 -0.29 -14.73
N SER A 158 31.03 -0.01 -14.44
CA SER A 158 32.18 -0.72 -15.00
C SER A 158 32.69 -1.88 -14.15
N THR A 159 32.26 -1.99 -12.89
CA THR A 159 32.60 -3.10 -11.98
C THR A 159 31.35 -3.70 -11.36
N ASP A 160 31.48 -4.94 -10.89
CA ASP A 160 30.40 -5.68 -10.21
C ASP A 160 29.92 -4.91 -8.96
N GLU A 161 30.84 -4.37 -8.18
CA GLU A 161 30.52 -3.63 -6.96
C GLU A 161 29.80 -2.30 -7.28
N ALA A 162 30.27 -1.56 -8.28
CA ALA A 162 29.62 -0.33 -8.71
C ALA A 162 28.21 -0.63 -9.23
N ARG A 163 28.06 -1.71 -10.00
CA ARG A 163 26.77 -2.18 -10.50
C ARG A 163 25.82 -2.54 -9.36
N ALA A 164 26.30 -3.27 -8.36
CA ALA A 164 25.49 -3.65 -7.19
C ALA A 164 25.01 -2.42 -6.40
N VAL A 165 25.86 -1.41 -6.23
CA VAL A 165 25.50 -0.15 -5.56
C VAL A 165 24.39 0.60 -6.31
N VAL A 166 24.48 0.69 -7.63
CA VAL A 166 23.45 1.35 -8.44
C VAL A 166 22.15 0.53 -8.48
N LEU A 167 22.23 -0.81 -8.58
CA LEU A 167 21.05 -1.68 -8.47
C LEU A 167 20.35 -1.53 -7.12
N MET A 168 21.09 -1.24 -6.04
CA MET A 168 20.50 -0.96 -4.73
C MET A 168 19.66 0.33 -4.73
N GLU A 169 20.04 1.34 -5.52
CA GLU A 169 19.22 2.54 -5.68
C GLU A 169 17.92 2.21 -6.45
N VAL A 170 17.97 1.39 -7.50
CA VAL A 170 16.76 0.88 -8.18
C VAL A 170 15.87 0.13 -7.18
N PHE A 171 16.47 -0.72 -6.34
CA PHE A 171 15.74 -1.50 -5.33
C PHE A 171 15.08 -0.63 -4.26
N LYS A 172 15.73 0.47 -3.82
CA LYS A 172 15.17 1.43 -2.87
C LYS A 172 14.01 2.26 -3.45
N LEU A 173 14.07 2.57 -4.75
CA LEU A 173 13.02 3.30 -5.47
C LEU A 173 11.82 2.39 -5.80
N ALA A 174 12.02 1.08 -5.84
CA ALA A 174 10.93 0.12 -6.07
C ALA A 174 9.87 0.24 -4.97
N PRO A 175 8.56 0.27 -5.31
CA PRO A 175 7.51 0.33 -4.31
C PRO A 175 7.55 -0.94 -3.43
N ARG A 176 7.63 -0.77 -2.12
CA ARG A 176 7.95 -1.84 -1.15
C ARG A 176 7.06 -3.07 -1.26
N ASP A 177 5.77 -2.87 -1.47
CA ASP A 177 4.79 -3.95 -1.53
C ASP A 177 4.91 -4.81 -2.81
N TYR A 178 5.71 -4.35 -3.78
CA TYR A 178 5.89 -4.99 -5.09
C TYR A 178 7.30 -5.54 -5.31
N VAL A 179 8.20 -5.37 -4.34
CA VAL A 179 9.62 -5.72 -4.48
C VAL A 179 9.81 -7.20 -4.78
N ASP A 180 9.17 -8.09 -4.02
CA ASP A 180 9.39 -9.53 -4.16
C ASP A 180 8.83 -10.06 -5.49
N ASN A 181 7.72 -9.51 -5.98
CA ASN A 181 7.04 -10.01 -7.17
C ASN A 181 7.52 -9.38 -8.48
N PHE A 182 8.11 -8.16 -8.44
CA PHE A 182 8.44 -7.40 -9.65
C PHE A 182 9.90 -6.93 -9.72
N TYR A 183 10.65 -6.98 -8.61
CA TYR A 183 12.04 -6.54 -8.51
C TYR A 183 12.94 -7.59 -7.86
N GLY A 184 12.46 -8.85 -7.78
CA GLY A 184 13.21 -9.95 -7.19
C GLY A 184 14.49 -10.28 -7.95
N ASP A 185 14.51 -10.09 -9.28
CA ASP A 185 15.65 -10.21 -10.15
C ASP A 185 16.75 -9.18 -9.81
N VAL A 186 16.37 -7.93 -9.53
CA VAL A 186 17.29 -6.87 -9.08
C VAL A 186 17.95 -7.27 -7.76
N LYS A 187 17.15 -7.75 -6.80
CA LYS A 187 17.65 -8.23 -5.50
C LYS A 187 18.61 -9.42 -5.66
N ALA A 188 18.27 -10.36 -6.54
CA ALA A 188 19.11 -11.53 -6.81
C ALA A 188 20.44 -11.14 -7.47
N GLU A 189 20.41 -10.18 -8.40
CA GLU A 189 21.62 -9.66 -9.05
C GLU A 189 22.54 -8.95 -8.05
N ILE A 190 22.00 -8.10 -7.18
CA ILE A 190 22.79 -7.45 -6.11
C ILE A 190 23.47 -8.52 -5.26
N LYS A 191 22.76 -9.54 -4.80
CA LYS A 191 23.34 -10.62 -3.97
C LYS A 191 24.48 -11.38 -4.67
N LYS A 192 24.38 -11.52 -5.99
CA LYS A 192 25.42 -12.20 -6.80
C LYS A 192 26.69 -11.35 -6.94
N LEU A 193 26.53 -10.04 -7.13
CA LEU A 193 27.64 -9.13 -7.44
C LEU A 193 28.33 -8.58 -6.19
N ASP A 194 27.59 -8.37 -5.09
CA ASP A 194 28.03 -7.67 -3.90
C ASP A 194 28.44 -8.62 -2.75
N LYS A 195 29.63 -9.23 -2.89
CA LYS A 195 30.15 -10.18 -1.89
C LYS A 195 30.47 -9.50 -0.54
N ASP A 196 30.92 -8.26 -0.59
CA ASP A 196 31.39 -7.49 0.57
C ASP A 196 30.31 -6.59 1.18
N ASP A 197 29.05 -6.70 0.72
CA ASP A 197 27.89 -5.90 1.15
C ASP A 197 28.10 -4.37 1.03
N LYS A 198 28.82 -3.92 0.01
CA LYS A 198 29.02 -2.49 -0.27
C LYS A 198 27.72 -1.76 -0.61
N SER A 199 26.74 -2.48 -1.18
CA SER A 199 25.39 -1.96 -1.42
C SER A 199 24.57 -1.82 -0.12
N GLY A 200 24.92 -2.55 0.93
CA GLY A 200 24.19 -2.62 2.19
C GLY A 200 22.92 -3.49 2.14
N LEU A 201 22.72 -4.31 1.09
CA LEU A 201 21.52 -5.15 0.94
C LEU A 201 21.44 -6.20 2.05
N LYS A 202 22.56 -6.86 2.39
CA LYS A 202 22.61 -7.87 3.46
C LYS A 202 22.27 -7.23 4.82
N ALA A 203 22.82 -6.05 5.09
CA ALA A 203 22.50 -5.29 6.30
C ALA A 203 21.01 -4.91 6.34
N ALA A 204 20.44 -4.50 5.20
CA ALA A 204 19.02 -4.18 5.08
C ALA A 204 18.13 -5.42 5.30
N ASP A 205 18.48 -6.58 4.71
CA ASP A 205 17.76 -7.85 4.91
C ASP A 205 17.81 -8.28 6.39
N ILE A 206 18.97 -8.18 7.05
CA ILE A 206 19.13 -8.49 8.49
C ILE A 206 18.24 -7.57 9.33
N ARG A 207 18.24 -6.26 9.03
CA ARG A 207 17.38 -5.30 9.73
C ARG A 207 15.91 -5.59 9.52
N ALA A 208 15.50 -5.93 8.29
CA ALA A 208 14.11 -6.27 7.98
C ALA A 208 13.64 -7.54 8.72
N ALA A 209 14.48 -8.58 8.75
CA ALA A 209 14.20 -9.81 9.50
C ALA A 209 14.08 -9.55 11.01
N ARG A 210 14.98 -8.73 11.56
CA ARG A 210 14.93 -8.30 12.95
C ARG A 210 13.65 -7.52 13.25
N LEU A 211 13.26 -6.59 12.38
CA LEU A 211 12.04 -5.80 12.50
C LEU A 211 10.79 -6.69 12.55
N GLN A 212 10.68 -7.65 11.64
CA GLN A 212 9.55 -8.59 11.63
C GLN A 212 9.51 -9.44 12.91
N LYS A 213 10.67 -9.94 13.33
CA LYS A 213 10.77 -10.73 14.56
C LYS A 213 10.33 -9.90 15.78
N GLU A 214 10.86 -8.71 15.96
CA GLU A 214 10.55 -7.86 17.11
C GLU A 214 9.06 -7.45 17.12
N ARG A 215 8.46 -7.14 15.97
CA ARG A 215 7.01 -6.89 15.86
C ARG A 215 6.19 -8.10 16.28
N LYS A 216 6.59 -9.28 15.82
CA LYS A 216 5.93 -10.52 16.21
C LYS A 216 6.06 -10.78 17.71
N ASP A 217 7.25 -10.62 18.27
CA ASP A 217 7.51 -10.82 19.71
C ASP A 217 6.65 -9.86 20.56
N VAL A 218 6.52 -8.59 20.17
CA VAL A 218 5.62 -7.62 20.81
C VAL A 218 4.17 -8.07 20.71
N GLN A 219 3.71 -8.45 19.53
CA GLN A 219 2.34 -8.88 19.31
C GLN A 219 2.00 -10.12 20.12
N ASP A 220 2.86 -11.14 20.11
CA ASP A 220 2.67 -12.39 20.83
C ASP A 220 2.66 -12.14 22.36
N TYR A 221 3.55 -11.28 22.86
CA TYR A 221 3.56 -10.88 24.26
C TYR A 221 2.25 -10.21 24.68
N LEU A 222 1.79 -9.23 23.92
CA LEU A 222 0.53 -8.51 24.20
C LEU A 222 -0.67 -9.44 24.13
N ALA A 223 -0.74 -10.29 23.11
CA ALA A 223 -1.81 -11.28 22.97
C ALA A 223 -1.86 -12.29 24.12
N GLY A 224 -0.70 -12.63 24.70
CA GLY A 224 -0.60 -13.49 25.89
C GLY A 224 -0.97 -12.80 27.20
N LYS A 225 -1.02 -11.47 27.24
CA LYS A 225 -1.28 -10.69 28.46
C LYS A 225 -2.62 -9.96 28.45
N MET A 226 -3.16 -9.68 27.26
CA MET A 226 -4.34 -8.83 27.09
C MET A 226 -5.34 -9.48 26.12
N THR A 227 -6.60 -9.21 26.39
CA THR A 227 -7.74 -9.55 25.50
C THR A 227 -8.57 -8.30 25.26
N ALA A 228 -9.52 -8.34 24.36
CA ALA A 228 -10.48 -7.24 24.14
C ALA A 228 -11.31 -6.87 25.40
N LYS A 229 -11.31 -7.74 26.44
CA LYS A 229 -12.03 -7.53 27.72
C LYS A 229 -11.10 -7.11 28.85
N THR A 230 -9.80 -7.05 28.63
CA THR A 230 -8.85 -6.65 29.67
C THR A 230 -9.03 -5.16 29.97
N PRO A 231 -9.19 -4.76 31.25
CA PRO A 231 -9.32 -3.35 31.62
C PRO A 231 -8.11 -2.53 31.17
N SER A 232 -8.35 -1.27 30.79
CA SER A 232 -7.29 -0.39 30.24
C SER A 232 -6.13 -0.18 31.22
N ALA A 233 -6.39 -0.14 32.54
CA ALA A 233 -5.35 -0.01 33.57
C ALA A 233 -4.44 -1.27 33.65
N GLU A 234 -5.01 -2.46 33.52
CA GLU A 234 -4.24 -3.72 33.48
C GLU A 234 -3.46 -3.84 32.18
N SER A 235 -4.07 -3.45 31.05
CA SER A 235 -3.42 -3.37 29.75
C SER A 235 -2.21 -2.44 29.80
N LEU A 236 -2.34 -1.26 30.41
CA LEU A 236 -1.25 -0.31 30.58
C LEU A 236 -0.08 -0.90 31.40
N GLN A 237 -0.39 -1.62 32.49
CA GLN A 237 0.63 -2.32 33.28
C GLN A 237 1.37 -3.39 32.45
N ALA A 238 0.62 -4.21 31.72
CA ALA A 238 1.19 -5.25 30.87
C ALA A 238 2.11 -4.67 29.78
N ILE A 239 1.68 -3.59 29.12
CA ILE A 239 2.47 -2.92 28.08
C ILE A 239 3.76 -2.34 28.65
N ARG A 240 3.69 -1.68 29.81
CA ARG A 240 4.87 -1.11 30.52
C ARG A 240 5.85 -2.17 31.00
N ALA A 241 5.37 -3.35 31.30
CA ALA A 241 6.19 -4.49 31.74
C ALA A 241 6.84 -5.26 30.57
N TYR A 242 6.70 -4.80 29.32
CA TYR A 242 7.37 -5.44 28.18
C TYR A 242 8.89 -5.42 28.38
N PRO A 243 9.56 -6.58 28.35
CA PRO A 243 11.00 -6.67 28.64
C PRO A 243 11.83 -6.02 27.53
N ASP A 244 12.95 -5.41 27.93
CA ASP A 244 13.94 -4.86 26.99
C ASP A 244 13.38 -3.90 25.91
N ARG A 245 12.27 -3.22 26.21
CA ARG A 245 11.60 -2.30 25.27
C ARG A 245 12.55 -1.27 24.63
N ASP A 246 13.58 -0.85 25.36
CA ASP A 246 14.55 0.14 24.89
C ASP A 246 15.57 -0.45 23.90
N LYS A 247 15.67 -1.78 23.80
CA LYS A 247 16.50 -2.49 22.83
C LYS A 247 15.80 -2.77 21.51
N LEU A 248 14.48 -2.55 21.43
CA LEU A 248 13.72 -2.69 20.21
C LEU A 248 14.17 -1.69 19.14
N LEU A 249 14.06 -2.08 17.88
CA LEU A 249 14.13 -1.12 16.77
C LEU A 249 13.08 -0.02 16.95
N PRO A 250 13.31 1.17 16.38
CA PRO A 250 12.39 2.30 16.56
C PRO A 250 10.93 1.97 16.20
N GLU A 251 10.69 1.23 15.13
CA GLU A 251 9.34 0.93 14.66
C GLU A 251 8.54 0.05 15.62
N PRO A 252 8.99 -1.16 16.05
CA PRO A 252 8.25 -1.97 17.03
C PRO A 252 8.17 -1.29 18.41
N ARG A 253 9.15 -0.46 18.75
CA ARG A 253 9.07 0.35 19.97
C ARG A 253 7.97 1.40 19.88
N GLN A 254 7.82 2.08 18.74
CA GLN A 254 6.71 3.01 18.52
C GLN A 254 5.36 2.29 18.50
N ASP A 255 5.28 1.08 17.90
CA ASP A 255 4.06 0.29 17.90
C ASP A 255 3.63 -0.02 19.36
N LEU A 256 4.58 -0.42 20.21
CA LEU A 256 4.35 -0.64 21.63
C LEU A 256 3.94 0.66 22.39
N MET A 257 4.59 1.78 22.08
CA MET A 257 4.24 3.08 22.63
C MET A 257 2.85 3.56 22.22
N MET A 258 2.39 3.20 21.02
CA MET A 258 1.04 3.53 20.54
C MET A 258 -0.02 2.75 21.34
N GLU A 259 0.21 1.47 21.63
CA GLU A 259 -0.67 0.71 22.51
C GLU A 259 -0.66 1.27 23.93
N GLU A 260 0.52 1.68 24.45
CA GLU A 260 0.62 2.35 25.73
C GLU A 260 -0.16 3.67 25.77
N PHE A 261 -0.05 4.49 24.73
CA PHE A 261 -0.80 5.74 24.58
C PHE A 261 -2.32 5.50 24.65
N ARG A 262 -2.84 4.49 23.93
CA ARG A 262 -4.28 4.16 23.96
C ARG A 262 -4.72 3.73 25.36
N ALA A 263 -4.00 2.77 25.95
CA ALA A 263 -4.32 2.26 27.30
C ALA A 263 -4.18 3.34 28.37
N TYR A 264 -3.21 4.24 28.25
CA TYR A 264 -3.02 5.37 29.15
C TYR A 264 -4.19 6.35 29.07
N LEU A 265 -4.54 6.78 27.86
CA LEU A 265 -5.63 7.72 27.66
C LEU A 265 -6.97 7.15 28.17
N ASP A 266 -7.26 5.89 27.86
CA ASP A 266 -8.49 5.22 28.27
C ASP A 266 -8.55 4.97 29.77
N SER A 267 -7.42 4.68 30.45
CA SER A 267 -7.39 4.41 31.89
C SER A 267 -7.39 5.68 32.76
N THR A 268 -6.67 6.72 32.33
CA THR A 268 -6.47 7.93 33.13
C THR A 268 -7.39 9.10 32.78
N GLY A 269 -7.77 9.19 31.49
CA GLY A 269 -8.43 10.38 30.95
C GLY A 269 -7.50 11.59 30.81
N ASP A 270 -6.20 11.43 31.06
CA ASP A 270 -5.20 12.50 31.01
C ASP A 270 -4.77 12.75 29.56
N VAL A 271 -5.44 13.70 28.91
CA VAL A 271 -5.17 14.09 27.52
C VAL A 271 -3.80 14.74 27.36
N ASP A 272 -3.36 15.52 28.36
CA ASP A 272 -2.06 16.22 28.28
C ASP A 272 -0.89 15.23 28.36
N GLY A 273 -0.95 14.30 29.31
CA GLY A 273 0.02 13.23 29.42
C GLY A 273 0.06 12.34 28.16
N ALA A 274 -1.10 12.06 27.58
CA ALA A 274 -1.19 11.31 26.32
C ALA A 274 -0.54 12.07 25.14
N VAL A 275 -0.70 13.38 25.04
CA VAL A 275 -0.02 14.20 24.02
C VAL A 275 1.50 14.14 24.16
N LEU A 276 2.04 14.16 25.38
CA LEU A 276 3.49 14.01 25.62
C LEU A 276 4.02 12.64 25.17
N MET A 277 3.20 11.61 25.21
CA MET A 277 3.60 10.29 24.71
C MET A 277 3.71 10.32 23.17
N LEU A 278 2.81 11.01 22.47
CA LEU A 278 2.90 11.20 21.03
C LEU A 278 4.17 11.97 20.63
N ASP A 279 4.56 13.00 21.41
CA ASP A 279 5.82 13.72 21.18
C ASP A 279 7.03 12.78 21.25
N LYS A 280 7.11 11.93 22.26
CA LYS A 280 8.19 10.95 22.39
C LYS A 280 8.24 9.95 21.23
N MET A 281 7.08 9.57 20.66
CA MET A 281 7.05 8.71 19.47
C MET A 281 7.62 9.44 18.25
N VAL A 282 7.26 10.71 18.05
CA VAL A 282 7.79 11.53 16.95
C VAL A 282 9.30 11.74 17.12
N GLU A 283 9.77 12.05 18.32
CA GLU A 283 11.21 12.22 18.62
C GLU A 283 12.00 10.94 18.34
N LEU A 284 11.44 9.78 18.64
CA LEU A 284 12.11 8.49 18.43
C LEU A 284 12.38 8.18 16.97
N ALA A 285 11.38 8.36 16.08
CA ALA A 285 11.52 8.14 14.66
C ALA A 285 10.38 8.85 13.87
N PRO A 286 10.58 10.10 13.47
CA PRO A 286 9.54 10.93 12.85
C PRO A 286 9.10 10.42 11.47
N ASP A 287 10.01 9.76 10.74
CA ASP A 287 9.80 9.35 9.34
C ASP A 287 9.13 7.98 9.20
N THR A 288 8.90 7.27 10.30
CA THR A 288 8.13 6.02 10.28
C THR A 288 6.63 6.28 10.07
N GLU A 289 5.89 5.26 9.70
CA GLU A 289 4.43 5.36 9.60
C GLU A 289 3.80 5.75 10.94
N THR A 290 4.20 5.07 12.02
CA THR A 290 3.72 5.35 13.38
C THR A 290 4.14 6.75 13.87
N GLY A 291 5.36 7.21 13.55
CA GLY A 291 5.82 8.58 13.88
C GLY A 291 4.99 9.66 13.19
N ARG A 292 4.72 9.50 11.89
CA ARG A 292 3.84 10.43 11.16
C ARG A 292 2.40 10.39 11.68
N TYR A 293 1.87 9.19 11.98
CA TYR A 293 0.55 9.06 12.58
C TYR A 293 0.47 9.73 13.96
N ALA A 294 1.50 9.59 14.80
CA ALA A 294 1.59 10.25 16.11
C ALA A 294 1.55 11.78 15.97
N SER A 295 2.30 12.33 15.00
CA SER A 295 2.30 13.77 14.70
C SER A 295 0.90 14.28 14.31
N LEU A 296 0.22 13.61 13.39
CA LEU A 296 -1.14 13.96 12.97
C LEU A 296 -2.16 13.81 14.10
N SER A 297 -2.04 12.73 14.88
CA SER A 297 -2.91 12.48 16.04
C SER A 297 -2.78 13.58 17.09
N LYS A 298 -1.55 14.04 17.38
CA LYS A 298 -1.29 15.16 18.26
C LYS A 298 -2.03 16.43 17.81
N ILE A 299 -1.89 16.78 16.52
CA ILE A 299 -2.57 17.96 15.96
C ILE A 299 -4.09 17.83 16.13
N GLY A 300 -4.66 16.66 15.79
CA GLY A 300 -6.10 16.41 15.91
C GLY A 300 -6.62 16.47 17.34
N ILE A 301 -5.85 15.93 18.31
CA ILE A 301 -6.20 15.98 19.72
C ILE A 301 -6.15 17.42 20.26
N LEU A 302 -5.10 18.16 19.96
CA LEU A 302 -4.97 19.55 20.41
C LEU A 302 -6.06 20.46 19.83
N ALA A 303 -6.43 20.26 18.59
CA ALA A 303 -7.51 21.01 17.94
C ALA A 303 -8.91 20.70 18.52
N ASN A 304 -9.09 19.55 19.18
CA ASN A 304 -10.38 19.06 19.68
C ASN A 304 -10.30 18.59 21.14
N LYS A 305 -9.45 19.17 21.95
CA LYS A 305 -9.09 18.67 23.29
C LYS A 305 -10.29 18.39 24.19
N ASP A 306 -11.22 19.34 24.31
CA ASP A 306 -12.40 19.21 25.15
C ASP A 306 -13.34 18.10 24.70
N ARG A 307 -13.50 17.95 23.39
CA ARG A 307 -14.29 16.86 22.79
C ARG A 307 -13.66 15.49 23.03
N VAL A 308 -12.32 15.38 22.89
CA VAL A 308 -11.58 14.16 23.18
C VAL A 308 -11.73 13.79 24.66
N LYS A 309 -11.54 14.75 25.56
CA LYS A 309 -11.72 14.56 27.00
C LYS A 309 -13.13 14.09 27.35
N ALA A 310 -14.14 14.77 26.86
CA ALA A 310 -15.54 14.40 27.10
C ALA A 310 -15.87 12.99 26.63
N ARG A 311 -15.34 12.57 25.49
CA ARG A 311 -15.53 11.21 24.96
C ARG A 311 -14.85 10.17 25.86
N VAL A 312 -13.59 10.38 26.22
CA VAL A 312 -12.84 9.46 27.09
C VAL A 312 -13.50 9.31 28.46
N ASP A 313 -13.96 10.41 29.06
CA ASP A 313 -14.66 10.39 30.35
C ASP A 313 -16.02 9.64 30.25
N ALA A 314 -16.71 9.75 29.11
CA ALA A 314 -17.95 9.00 28.88
C ALA A 314 -17.72 7.50 28.71
N ASP A 315 -16.64 7.10 28.03
CA ASP A 315 -16.31 5.68 27.80
C ASP A 315 -15.78 5.02 29.11
N ARG A 316 -15.01 5.72 29.94
CA ARG A 316 -14.61 5.26 31.28
C ARG A 316 -15.79 4.99 32.18
N LYS A 317 -16.78 5.89 32.23
CA LYS A 317 -18.02 5.69 33.01
C LYS A 317 -18.84 4.46 32.58
N LYS A 318 -18.65 3.96 31.35
CA LYS A 318 -19.29 2.70 30.90
C LYS A 318 -18.52 1.46 31.32
N GLN A 319 -17.20 1.56 31.47
CA GLN A 319 -16.35 0.44 31.93
C GLN A 319 -16.47 0.19 33.44
N ASP A 320 -16.85 1.20 34.20
CA ASP A 320 -17.05 1.13 35.68
C ASP A 320 -18.45 0.58 36.08
N LYS A 321 -19.31 0.29 35.09
CA LYS A 321 -20.66 -0.31 35.27
C LYS A 321 -20.69 -1.77 34.87
#